data_0c71841b7d455a3194c86c2b094be9ec
#
_entry.id   0c71841b7d455a3194c86c2b094be9ec
#
_cell.length_a   1.000
_cell.length_b   1.000
_cell.length_c   1.000
_cell.angle_alpha   90.00
_cell.angle_beta   90.00
_cell.angle_gamma   90.00
#
_symmetry.space_group_name_H-M   'P 1'
#
loop_
_entity.id
_entity.type
_entity.pdbx_description
1 polymer ?
#
loop_
_entity_poly.entity_id
_entity_poly.type
_entity_poly.pdbx_seq_one_letter_code
_entity_poly.pdbx_strand_id
1 'polypeptide(L)'
;MMSRPAASLCKTRDNPRMNSSTLPIVAVLGIGRMGLPMASRLCQAGFTVHAWNRTPAKAQPLAALGASVHAQVQDAVRGADVVISLLENGPVVEDVLFAQGAAQAMKQGALVVDMASIKPAEARDHAARLQALGVQHVDAPVSGGTVAAEAGTLAIMAGGETTDLARAAPVLQHLGKTVHVGPHGAGQLAKLANQMIVGITIGAVAEALLLCAKGGADMAKVREAIGGGFAQSRILELHGQRMIDRDFAPRGSMTVQRKDMRNALATAQELGFEAPITSLFEQLYSEGIEHGLADKDHSGLFLELARRNGMA
;
A
#
# COMPACT_ATOMS: atom_id res chain seq x y z
N MET A 1 -18.72 69.86 39.72
CA MET A 1 -18.30 68.54 40.26
C MET A 1 -18.07 67.58 39.09
N MET A 2 -16.80 67.39 38.74
CA MET A 2 -16.40 66.59 37.59
C MET A 2 -15.99 65.20 38.09
N SER A 3 -16.64 64.14 37.61
CA SER A 3 -16.28 62.79 37.89
C SER A 3 -15.46 62.19 36.69
N ARG A 4 -14.23 61.70 36.98
CA ARG A 4 -13.34 61.06 36.09
C ARG A 4 -13.81 59.60 35.80
N PRO A 5 -13.66 59.06 34.56
CA PRO A 5 -13.85 57.63 34.34
C PRO A 5 -12.60 56.82 34.66
N ALA A 6 -12.83 55.64 35.22
CA ALA A 6 -11.80 54.69 35.59
C ALA A 6 -11.20 53.97 34.36
N ALA A 7 -9.87 53.87 34.31
CA ALA A 7 -9.13 53.13 33.30
C ALA A 7 -9.26 51.60 33.55
N SER A 8 -9.83 50.91 32.57
CA SER A 8 -9.86 49.42 32.51
C SER A 8 -8.50 48.88 32.06
N LEU A 9 -7.81 48.19 32.95
CA LEU A 9 -6.62 47.41 32.64
C LEU A 9 -6.97 46.17 31.82
N CYS A 10 -6.71 46.26 30.53
CA CYS A 10 -6.76 45.11 29.64
C CYS A 10 -5.59 44.17 29.99
N LYS A 11 -5.86 43.06 30.70
CA LYS A 11 -4.92 41.96 30.90
C LYS A 11 -4.75 41.24 29.57
N THR A 12 -3.57 41.35 28.96
CA THR A 12 -3.11 40.51 27.87
C THR A 12 -3.12 39.06 28.36
N ARG A 13 -4.00 38.26 27.82
CA ARG A 13 -3.94 36.79 27.99
C ARG A 13 -2.69 36.30 27.28
N ASP A 14 -1.72 35.83 28.05
CA ASP A 14 -0.61 35.03 27.53
C ASP A 14 -1.19 33.81 26.81
N ASN A 15 -1.06 33.81 25.50
CA ASN A 15 -1.35 32.68 24.67
C ASN A 15 -0.25 31.60 24.95
N PRO A 16 -0.59 30.40 25.46
CA PRO A 16 0.42 29.39 25.68
C PRO A 16 1.04 29.08 24.32
N ARG A 17 2.35 29.32 24.20
CA ARG A 17 3.17 28.93 23.04
C ARG A 17 2.86 27.45 22.77
N MET A 18 2.28 27.16 21.58
CA MET A 18 2.21 25.80 21.09
C MET A 18 3.60 25.24 21.08
N ASN A 19 3.82 24.20 21.88
CA ASN A 19 5.05 23.43 21.82
C ASN A 19 5.25 23.06 20.35
N SER A 20 6.35 23.46 19.76
CA SER A 20 6.80 22.96 18.47
C SER A 20 7.11 21.47 18.64
N SER A 21 6.10 20.62 18.48
CA SER A 21 6.35 19.18 18.41
C SER A 21 7.24 18.96 17.17
N THR A 22 8.47 18.62 17.39
CA THR A 22 9.35 18.18 16.30
C THR A 22 8.68 17.00 15.60
N LEU A 23 8.63 17.04 14.26
CA LEU A 23 8.10 15.94 13.48
C LEU A 23 8.84 14.63 13.82
N PRO A 24 8.17 13.48 13.84
CA PRO A 24 8.81 12.22 14.14
C PRO A 24 9.87 11.86 13.09
N ILE A 25 10.93 11.20 13.52
CA ILE A 25 11.93 10.60 12.64
C ILE A 25 11.32 9.35 12.01
N VAL A 26 11.33 9.26 10.67
CA VAL A 26 10.71 8.17 9.93
C VAL A 26 11.77 7.34 9.21
N ALA A 27 11.86 6.05 9.51
CA ALA A 27 12.62 5.11 8.70
C ALA A 27 11.71 4.48 7.62
N VAL A 28 12.20 4.39 6.38
CA VAL A 28 11.47 3.72 5.28
C VAL A 28 12.31 2.55 4.78
N LEU A 29 11.80 1.35 4.96
CA LEU A 29 12.41 0.08 4.57
C LEU A 29 11.76 -0.45 3.29
N GLY A 30 12.54 -0.49 2.21
CA GLY A 30 12.04 -0.91 0.90
C GLY A 30 11.75 0.28 -0.03
N ILE A 31 12.79 0.77 -0.69
CA ILE A 31 12.72 1.87 -1.67
C ILE A 31 12.54 1.27 -3.08
N GLY A 32 11.36 0.69 -3.26
CA GLY A 32 10.89 0.17 -4.54
C GLY A 32 9.98 1.18 -5.26
N ARG A 33 9.15 0.68 -6.19
CA ARG A 33 8.21 1.50 -6.97
C ARG A 33 7.24 2.31 -6.11
N MET A 34 6.80 1.76 -4.97
CA MET A 34 5.92 2.44 -4.03
C MET A 34 6.71 3.23 -2.98
N GLY A 35 7.80 2.65 -2.45
CA GLY A 35 8.57 3.26 -1.38
C GLY A 35 9.28 4.55 -1.77
N LEU A 36 9.76 4.65 -3.02
CA LEU A 36 10.44 5.86 -3.49
C LEU A 36 9.51 7.08 -3.47
N PRO A 37 8.34 7.09 -4.13
CA PRO A 37 7.44 8.25 -4.09
C PRO A 37 6.92 8.55 -2.67
N MET A 38 6.62 7.53 -1.87
CA MET A 38 6.16 7.74 -0.49
C MET A 38 7.23 8.38 0.39
N ALA A 39 8.48 7.88 0.35
CA ALA A 39 9.60 8.48 1.08
C ALA A 39 9.90 9.89 0.59
N SER A 40 9.85 10.14 -0.73
CA SER A 40 10.03 11.49 -1.30
C SER A 40 9.02 12.49 -0.75
N ARG A 41 7.75 12.08 -0.64
CA ARG A 41 6.70 12.93 -0.05
C ARG A 41 6.97 13.27 1.41
N LEU A 42 7.44 12.30 2.19
CA LEU A 42 7.79 12.55 3.60
C LEU A 42 8.97 13.52 3.72
N CYS A 43 10.01 13.40 2.87
CA CYS A 43 11.08 14.38 2.81
C CYS A 43 10.56 15.79 2.48
N GLN A 44 9.70 15.89 1.45
CA GLN A 44 9.08 17.15 1.02
C GLN A 44 8.16 17.77 2.10
N ALA A 45 7.55 16.92 2.93
CA ALA A 45 6.74 17.36 4.07
C ALA A 45 7.58 17.78 5.30
N GLY A 46 8.93 17.70 5.21
CA GLY A 46 9.85 18.16 6.25
C GLY A 46 10.19 17.10 7.31
N PHE A 47 9.83 15.83 7.10
CA PHE A 47 10.26 14.77 8.01
C PHE A 47 11.75 14.47 7.87
N THR A 48 12.42 14.14 8.98
CA THR A 48 13.70 13.48 8.95
C THR A 48 13.49 12.04 8.50
N VAL A 49 14.00 11.70 7.30
CA VAL A 49 13.79 10.38 6.69
C VAL A 49 15.11 9.61 6.68
N HIS A 50 15.08 8.40 7.23
CA HIS A 50 16.12 7.39 7.07
C HIS A 50 15.63 6.36 6.04
N ALA A 51 16.41 6.12 5.00
CA ALA A 51 16.02 5.21 3.91
C ALA A 51 16.95 4.00 3.86
N TRP A 52 16.36 2.82 3.73
CA TRP A 52 17.09 1.59 3.49
C TRP A 52 16.45 0.76 2.37
N ASN A 53 17.28 0.16 1.54
CA ASN A 53 16.86 -0.82 0.55
C ASN A 53 17.95 -1.88 0.35
N ARG A 54 17.56 -3.13 0.16
CA ARG A 54 18.49 -4.24 -0.14
C ARG A 54 19.47 -3.92 -1.28
N THR A 55 19.04 -3.16 -2.27
CA THR A 55 19.90 -2.58 -3.32
C THR A 55 20.05 -1.09 -3.03
N PRO A 56 21.16 -0.64 -2.41
CA PRO A 56 21.31 0.74 -1.93
C PRO A 56 21.14 1.81 -3.01
N ALA A 57 21.52 1.51 -4.26
CA ALA A 57 21.39 2.43 -5.39
C ALA A 57 19.93 2.91 -5.61
N LYS A 58 18.93 2.11 -5.24
CA LYS A 58 17.51 2.50 -5.35
C LYS A 58 17.11 3.59 -4.36
N ALA A 59 17.82 3.72 -3.24
CA ALA A 59 17.54 4.72 -2.22
C ALA A 59 18.29 6.03 -2.48
N GLN A 60 19.38 6.03 -3.28
CA GLN A 60 20.21 7.21 -3.55
C GLN A 60 19.44 8.46 -4.00
N PRO A 61 18.39 8.38 -4.83
CA PRO A 61 17.63 9.57 -5.21
C PRO A 61 17.05 10.34 -4.02
N LEU A 62 16.80 9.69 -2.88
CA LEU A 62 16.28 10.33 -1.67
C LEU A 62 17.31 11.19 -0.96
N ALA A 63 18.62 10.95 -1.16
CA ALA A 63 19.67 11.78 -0.58
C ALA A 63 19.60 13.23 -1.09
N ALA A 64 19.22 13.43 -2.36
CA ALA A 64 19.01 14.76 -2.92
C ALA A 64 17.81 15.51 -2.29
N LEU A 65 16.90 14.78 -1.63
CA LEU A 65 15.76 15.32 -0.88
C LEU A 65 16.05 15.45 0.62
N GLY A 66 17.31 15.25 1.05
CA GLY A 66 17.73 15.37 2.44
C GLY A 66 17.55 14.10 3.28
N ALA A 67 17.20 12.95 2.70
CA ALA A 67 17.14 11.70 3.45
C ALA A 67 18.54 11.15 3.75
N SER A 68 18.68 10.50 4.92
CA SER A 68 19.85 9.69 5.24
C SER A 68 19.67 8.28 4.67
N VAL A 69 20.56 7.92 3.72
CA VAL A 69 20.55 6.57 3.11
C VAL A 69 21.52 5.67 3.86
N HIS A 70 21.03 4.53 4.33
CA HIS A 70 21.80 3.59 5.15
C HIS A 70 22.07 2.29 4.40
N ALA A 71 23.28 1.75 4.58
CA ALA A 71 23.66 0.45 4.01
C ALA A 71 23.12 -0.73 4.83
N GLN A 72 23.01 -0.57 6.15
CA GLN A 72 22.49 -1.59 7.06
C GLN A 72 21.11 -1.16 7.55
N VAL A 73 20.20 -2.13 7.65
CA VAL A 73 18.82 -1.88 8.09
C VAL A 73 18.77 -1.41 9.54
N GLN A 74 19.66 -1.95 10.39
CA GLN A 74 19.74 -1.58 11.81
C GLN A 74 20.08 -0.10 11.98
N ASP A 75 20.92 0.47 11.12
CA ASP A 75 21.28 1.89 11.19
C ASP A 75 20.14 2.80 10.73
N ALA A 76 19.35 2.33 9.77
CA ALA A 76 18.17 3.07 9.31
C ALA A 76 17.09 3.20 10.37
N VAL A 77 16.87 2.15 11.19
CA VAL A 77 15.81 2.14 12.20
C VAL A 77 16.26 2.72 13.54
N ARG A 78 17.58 2.87 13.78
CA ARG A 78 18.09 3.39 15.04
C ARG A 78 17.64 4.84 15.26
N GLY A 79 16.95 5.06 16.39
CA GLY A 79 16.42 6.38 16.74
C GLY A 79 15.15 6.79 16.01
N ALA A 80 14.66 6.03 15.02
CA ALA A 80 13.40 6.32 14.36
C ALA A 80 12.19 6.19 15.32
N ASP A 81 11.24 7.11 15.19
CA ASP A 81 9.97 7.07 15.93
C ASP A 81 8.96 6.16 15.23
N VAL A 82 8.94 6.22 13.89
CA VAL A 82 8.07 5.44 13.01
C VAL A 82 8.92 4.73 11.97
N VAL A 83 8.69 3.44 11.79
CA VAL A 83 9.36 2.61 10.78
C VAL A 83 8.32 2.10 9.80
N ILE A 84 8.38 2.56 8.57
CA ILE A 84 7.50 2.11 7.47
C ILE A 84 8.20 0.97 6.74
N SER A 85 7.54 -0.19 6.61
CA SER A 85 7.99 -1.28 5.74
C SER A 85 7.16 -1.37 4.47
N LEU A 86 7.83 -1.40 3.31
CA LEU A 86 7.26 -1.52 1.96
C LEU A 86 7.98 -2.63 1.20
N LEU A 87 7.97 -3.81 1.78
CA LEU A 87 8.70 -4.98 1.31
C LEU A 87 7.79 -5.88 0.46
N GLU A 88 8.40 -6.85 -0.21
CA GLU A 88 7.75 -7.60 -1.29
C GLU A 88 6.66 -8.57 -0.82
N ASN A 89 6.91 -9.25 0.32
CA ASN A 89 6.05 -10.31 0.85
C ASN A 89 6.37 -10.57 2.34
N GLY A 90 5.57 -11.43 3.00
CA GLY A 90 5.73 -11.78 4.41
C GLY A 90 7.10 -12.33 4.77
N PRO A 91 7.64 -13.34 4.06
CA PRO A 91 9.00 -13.85 4.31
C PRO A 91 10.09 -12.78 4.25
N VAL A 92 9.97 -11.78 3.36
CA VAL A 92 10.95 -10.68 3.29
C VAL A 92 10.76 -9.69 4.45
N VAL A 93 9.52 -9.43 4.89
CA VAL A 93 9.26 -8.63 6.10
C VAL A 93 9.83 -9.31 7.32
N GLU A 94 9.58 -10.61 7.49
CA GLU A 94 10.11 -11.46 8.55
C GLU A 94 11.65 -11.41 8.60
N ASP A 95 12.30 -11.65 7.45
CA ASP A 95 13.76 -11.62 7.33
C ASP A 95 14.33 -10.25 7.75
N VAL A 96 13.79 -9.15 7.21
CA VAL A 96 14.31 -7.80 7.48
C VAL A 96 14.06 -7.38 8.93
N LEU A 97 12.86 -7.62 9.46
CA LEU A 97 12.55 -7.21 10.83
C LEU A 97 13.28 -8.03 11.88
N PHE A 98 13.35 -9.34 11.71
CA PHE A 98 13.82 -10.23 12.78
C PHE A 98 15.17 -10.89 12.46
N ALA A 99 15.35 -11.54 11.31
CA ALA A 99 16.59 -12.23 11.00
C ALA A 99 17.76 -11.26 10.78
N GLN A 100 17.52 -10.12 10.12
CA GLN A 100 18.53 -9.07 9.96
C GLN A 100 18.62 -8.14 11.18
N GLY A 101 17.80 -8.31 12.21
CA GLY A 101 17.91 -7.60 13.48
C GLY A 101 17.41 -6.14 13.47
N ALA A 102 16.55 -5.76 12.51
CA ALA A 102 15.98 -4.40 12.51
C ALA A 102 15.15 -4.13 13.76
N ALA A 103 14.31 -5.08 14.18
CA ALA A 103 13.45 -4.93 15.36
C ALA A 103 14.25 -4.71 16.65
N GLN A 104 15.36 -5.44 16.83
CA GLN A 104 16.24 -5.32 18.00
C GLN A 104 16.99 -3.98 18.03
N ALA A 105 17.21 -3.35 16.86
CA ALA A 105 17.90 -2.07 16.76
C ALA A 105 16.97 -0.86 16.96
N MET A 106 15.66 -1.07 16.96
CA MET A 106 14.66 -0.02 17.21
C MET A 106 14.70 0.42 18.67
N LYS A 107 14.37 1.68 18.92
CA LYS A 107 14.22 2.18 20.29
C LYS A 107 12.91 1.67 20.91
N GLN A 108 12.89 1.58 22.23
CA GLN A 108 11.67 1.31 22.98
C GLN A 108 10.57 2.31 22.62
N GLY A 109 9.37 1.79 22.39
CA GLY A 109 8.23 2.61 21.99
C GLY A 109 8.22 3.03 20.53
N ALA A 110 9.15 2.59 19.67
CA ALA A 110 9.04 2.81 18.23
C ALA A 110 7.78 2.16 17.66
N LEU A 111 7.28 2.67 16.55
CA LEU A 111 6.08 2.17 15.88
C LEU A 111 6.44 1.67 14.48
N VAL A 112 6.24 0.38 14.24
CA VAL A 112 6.30 -0.20 12.90
C VAL A 112 4.94 -0.03 12.22
N VAL A 113 4.93 0.53 11.02
CA VAL A 113 3.78 0.62 10.12
C VAL A 113 4.08 -0.26 8.91
N ASP A 114 3.56 -1.49 8.93
CA ASP A 114 3.80 -2.43 7.84
C ASP A 114 2.80 -2.19 6.70
N MET A 115 3.30 -1.63 5.61
CA MET A 115 2.53 -1.31 4.41
C MET A 115 2.74 -2.34 3.29
N ALA A 116 3.46 -3.43 3.55
CA ALA A 116 3.58 -4.57 2.66
C ALA A 116 2.24 -5.31 2.52
N SER A 117 2.07 -6.08 1.45
CA SER A 117 0.92 -6.98 1.27
C SER A 117 1.34 -8.39 1.69
N ILE A 118 0.95 -8.77 2.91
CA ILE A 118 1.28 -10.04 3.57
C ILE A 118 0.00 -10.75 4.03
N LYS A 119 0.12 -11.91 4.65
CA LYS A 119 -1.04 -12.61 5.24
C LYS A 119 -1.46 -11.95 6.56
N PRO A 120 -2.76 -11.95 6.91
CA PRO A 120 -3.22 -11.49 8.22
C PRO A 120 -2.57 -12.22 9.41
N ALA A 121 -2.30 -13.52 9.27
CA ALA A 121 -1.62 -14.31 10.29
C ALA A 121 -0.17 -13.85 10.51
N GLU A 122 0.57 -13.54 9.42
CA GLU A 122 1.92 -12.99 9.49
C GLU A 122 1.91 -11.62 10.21
N ALA A 123 0.96 -10.74 9.88
CA ALA A 123 0.85 -9.44 10.55
C ALA A 123 0.59 -9.57 12.06
N ARG A 124 -0.26 -10.52 12.48
CA ARG A 124 -0.51 -10.79 13.90
C ARG A 124 0.73 -11.34 14.62
N ASP A 125 1.47 -12.26 13.99
CA ASP A 125 2.72 -12.79 14.53
C ASP A 125 3.77 -11.69 14.69
N HIS A 126 3.96 -10.88 13.64
CA HIS A 126 4.88 -9.74 13.70
C HIS A 126 4.52 -8.76 14.80
N ALA A 127 3.23 -8.43 14.97
CA ALA A 127 2.75 -7.55 16.04
C ALA A 127 3.11 -8.11 17.43
N ALA A 128 2.84 -9.40 17.69
CA ALA A 128 3.13 -10.03 18.97
C ALA A 128 4.64 -10.05 19.28
N ARG A 129 5.46 -10.36 18.29
CA ARG A 129 6.93 -10.42 18.44
C ARG A 129 7.55 -9.03 18.61
N LEU A 130 7.06 -8.03 17.90
CA LEU A 130 7.49 -6.64 18.07
C LEU A 130 7.09 -6.11 19.46
N GLN A 131 5.87 -6.41 19.91
CA GLN A 131 5.40 -6.04 21.23
C GLN A 131 6.29 -6.62 22.34
N ALA A 132 6.75 -7.87 22.19
CA ALA A 132 7.68 -8.50 23.14
C ALA A 132 9.05 -7.77 23.21
N LEU A 133 9.41 -7.01 22.16
CA LEU A 133 10.58 -6.16 22.11
C LEU A 133 10.28 -4.72 22.53
N GLY A 134 9.06 -4.39 22.96
CA GLY A 134 8.63 -3.05 23.34
C GLY A 134 8.41 -2.11 22.13
N VAL A 135 8.19 -2.66 20.93
CA VAL A 135 7.91 -1.96 19.68
C VAL A 135 6.43 -2.18 19.33
N GLN A 136 5.71 -1.13 18.98
CA GLN A 136 4.32 -1.20 18.55
C GLN A 136 4.23 -1.52 17.05
N HIS A 137 3.05 -1.99 16.62
CA HIS A 137 2.83 -2.39 15.24
C HIS A 137 1.44 -1.99 14.74
N VAL A 138 1.39 -1.56 13.48
CA VAL A 138 0.16 -1.34 12.69
C VAL A 138 0.37 -2.00 11.33
N ASP A 139 -0.52 -2.86 10.90
CA ASP A 139 -0.58 -3.32 9.51
C ASP A 139 -1.41 -2.35 8.69
N ALA A 140 -0.79 -1.73 7.70
CA ALA A 140 -1.38 -0.62 6.94
C ALA A 140 -1.15 -0.74 5.43
N PRO A 141 -1.51 -1.87 4.81
CA PRO A 141 -1.35 -2.03 3.37
C PRO A 141 -2.13 -1.00 2.58
N VAL A 142 -1.67 -0.76 1.34
CA VAL A 142 -2.14 0.36 0.51
C VAL A 142 -2.75 -0.08 -0.81
N SER A 143 -3.61 0.77 -1.36
CA SER A 143 -4.15 0.67 -2.71
C SER A 143 -4.12 2.03 -3.41
N GLY A 144 -3.87 2.03 -4.75
CA GLY A 144 -3.82 3.26 -5.58
C GLY A 144 -2.64 3.30 -6.55
N GLY A 145 -1.65 2.41 -6.38
CA GLY A 145 -0.46 2.33 -7.24
C GLY A 145 0.47 3.53 -7.10
N THR A 146 1.44 3.62 -8.02
CA THR A 146 2.47 4.68 -7.99
C THR A 146 1.91 6.08 -8.13
N VAL A 147 0.88 6.25 -8.97
CA VAL A 147 0.20 7.54 -9.18
C VAL A 147 -0.38 8.08 -7.89
N ALA A 148 -1.08 7.24 -7.11
CA ALA A 148 -1.63 7.65 -5.82
C ALA A 148 -0.54 7.84 -4.76
N ALA A 149 0.56 7.08 -4.82
CA ALA A 149 1.70 7.25 -3.95
C ALA A 149 2.39 8.60 -4.18
N GLU A 150 2.59 8.98 -5.44
CA GLU A 150 3.12 10.29 -5.84
C GLU A 150 2.20 11.45 -5.43
N ALA A 151 0.89 11.28 -5.61
CA ALA A 151 -0.10 12.29 -5.26
C ALA A 151 -0.40 12.38 -3.75
N GLY A 152 -0.03 11.36 -2.93
CA GLY A 152 -0.41 11.27 -1.52
C GLY A 152 -1.91 10.97 -1.32
N THR A 153 -2.49 10.19 -2.21
CA THR A 153 -3.92 9.86 -2.23
C THR A 153 -4.18 8.36 -2.11
N LEU A 154 -3.25 7.63 -1.50
CA LEU A 154 -3.41 6.19 -1.27
C LEU A 154 -4.62 5.90 -0.38
N ALA A 155 -5.33 4.82 -0.67
CA ALA A 155 -6.23 4.19 0.28
C ALA A 155 -5.38 3.32 1.21
N ILE A 156 -5.37 3.63 2.51
CA ILE A 156 -4.59 2.94 3.54
C ILE A 156 -5.57 2.20 4.44
N MET A 157 -5.46 0.87 4.47
CA MET A 157 -6.32 0.00 5.27
C MET A 157 -5.55 -0.39 6.54
N ALA A 158 -5.91 0.17 7.69
CA ALA A 158 -5.10 0.04 8.90
C ALA A 158 -5.74 -0.91 9.91
N GLY A 159 -4.95 -1.88 10.37
CA GLY A 159 -5.26 -2.78 11.50
C GLY A 159 -4.29 -2.57 12.64
N GLY A 160 -4.79 -2.64 13.87
CA GLY A 160 -3.98 -2.47 15.08
C GLY A 160 -4.70 -1.66 16.16
N GLU A 161 -3.96 -1.29 17.20
CA GLU A 161 -4.51 -0.51 18.31
C GLU A 161 -4.80 0.93 17.90
N THR A 162 -5.92 1.48 18.37
CA THR A 162 -6.34 2.85 18.05
C THR A 162 -5.30 3.90 18.47
N THR A 163 -4.63 3.66 19.60
CA THR A 163 -3.56 4.54 20.12
C THR A 163 -2.36 4.57 19.20
N ASP A 164 -1.98 3.44 18.61
CA ASP A 164 -0.85 3.35 17.68
C ASP A 164 -1.19 3.97 16.32
N LEU A 165 -2.44 3.81 15.86
CA LEU A 165 -2.92 4.53 14.69
C LEU A 165 -2.92 6.05 14.88
N ALA A 166 -3.31 6.54 16.06
CA ALA A 166 -3.24 7.98 16.36
C ALA A 166 -1.79 8.51 16.31
N ARG A 167 -0.81 7.69 16.72
CA ARG A 167 0.63 8.00 16.60
C ARG A 167 1.14 7.96 15.17
N ALA A 168 0.61 7.04 14.34
CA ALA A 168 0.94 6.95 12.92
C ALA A 168 0.32 8.09 12.08
N ALA A 169 -0.81 8.65 12.51
CA ALA A 169 -1.61 9.61 11.74
C ALA A 169 -0.82 10.83 11.21
N PRO A 170 0.10 11.48 11.98
CA PRO A 170 0.90 12.59 11.46
C PRO A 170 1.76 12.24 10.24
N VAL A 171 2.15 10.96 10.10
CA VAL A 171 2.93 10.47 8.96
C VAL A 171 1.99 10.02 7.84
N LEU A 172 0.98 9.20 8.16
CA LEU A 172 0.08 8.59 7.18
C LEU A 172 -0.77 9.60 6.40
N GLN A 173 -1.15 10.73 7.00
CA GLN A 173 -1.93 11.79 6.33
C GLN A 173 -1.20 12.38 5.10
N HIS A 174 0.13 12.31 5.05
CA HIS A 174 0.91 12.75 3.89
C HIS A 174 0.96 11.72 2.77
N LEU A 175 0.57 10.47 3.05
CA LEU A 175 0.60 9.36 2.11
C LEU A 175 -0.78 9.04 1.53
N GLY A 176 -1.86 9.32 2.27
CA GLY A 176 -3.20 9.03 1.81
C GLY A 176 -4.27 9.11 2.89
N LYS A 177 -5.44 8.55 2.56
CA LYS A 177 -6.58 8.44 3.48
C LYS A 177 -6.50 7.12 4.23
N THR A 178 -6.31 7.18 5.54
CA THR A 178 -6.28 6.01 6.42
C THR A 178 -7.68 5.69 6.95
N VAL A 179 -8.04 4.41 6.89
CA VAL A 179 -9.26 3.88 7.52
C VAL A 179 -8.85 2.76 8.48
N HIS A 180 -9.22 2.90 9.76
CA HIS A 180 -9.06 1.85 10.75
C HIS A 180 -10.14 0.78 10.52
N VAL A 181 -9.73 -0.45 10.21
CA VAL A 181 -10.65 -1.53 9.82
C VAL A 181 -10.74 -2.65 10.87
N GLY A 182 -9.99 -2.56 11.95
CA GLY A 182 -10.05 -3.54 13.04
C GLY A 182 -8.71 -3.79 13.72
N PRO A 183 -8.59 -4.87 14.52
CA PRO A 183 -7.36 -5.23 15.22
C PRO A 183 -6.23 -5.64 14.28
N HIS A 184 -5.06 -6.01 14.80
CA HIS A 184 -3.92 -6.50 14.03
C HIS A 184 -4.30 -7.59 13.02
N GLY A 185 -3.87 -7.43 11.78
CA GLY A 185 -4.18 -8.29 10.64
C GLY A 185 -5.48 -7.90 9.90
N ALA A 186 -6.31 -7.01 10.44
CA ALA A 186 -7.53 -6.57 9.77
C ALA A 186 -7.21 -5.68 8.54
N GLY A 187 -6.15 -4.88 8.59
CA GLY A 187 -5.67 -4.12 7.43
C GLY A 187 -5.28 -5.04 6.28
N GLN A 188 -4.53 -6.11 6.59
CA GLN A 188 -4.17 -7.12 5.59
C GLN A 188 -5.39 -7.88 5.06
N LEU A 189 -6.36 -8.22 5.91
CA LEU A 189 -7.61 -8.85 5.47
C LEU A 189 -8.38 -7.93 4.51
N ALA A 190 -8.48 -6.64 4.82
CA ALA A 190 -9.08 -5.65 3.93
C ALA A 190 -8.30 -5.53 2.61
N LYS A 191 -6.97 -5.62 2.65
CA LYS A 191 -6.13 -5.65 1.44
C LYS A 191 -6.39 -6.89 0.60
N LEU A 192 -6.54 -8.07 1.20
CA LEU A 192 -6.88 -9.29 0.46
C LEU A 192 -8.24 -9.14 -0.23
N ALA A 193 -9.25 -8.61 0.47
CA ALA A 193 -10.57 -8.33 -0.13
C ALA A 193 -10.45 -7.35 -1.31
N ASN A 194 -9.64 -6.27 -1.17
CA ASN A 194 -9.36 -5.36 -2.28
C ASN A 194 -8.74 -6.11 -3.48
N GLN A 195 -7.75 -6.98 -3.25
CA GLN A 195 -7.05 -7.69 -4.32
C GLN A 195 -7.91 -8.77 -4.99
N MET A 196 -8.80 -9.42 -4.25
CA MET A 196 -9.83 -10.29 -4.81
C MET A 196 -10.70 -9.51 -5.80
N ILE A 197 -11.27 -8.38 -5.36
CA ILE A 197 -12.13 -7.53 -6.19
C ILE A 197 -11.38 -7.01 -7.41
N VAL A 198 -10.16 -6.51 -7.24
CA VAL A 198 -9.32 -5.98 -8.34
C VAL A 198 -9.06 -7.07 -9.38
N GLY A 199 -8.56 -8.24 -8.96
CA GLY A 199 -8.18 -9.31 -9.90
C GLY A 199 -9.38 -9.90 -10.63
N ILE A 200 -10.50 -10.12 -9.93
CA ILE A 200 -11.74 -10.62 -10.52
C ILE A 200 -12.33 -9.60 -11.49
N THR A 201 -12.38 -8.33 -11.12
CA THR A 201 -12.93 -7.28 -11.99
C THR A 201 -12.06 -7.06 -13.25
N ILE A 202 -10.73 -7.17 -13.14
CA ILE A 202 -9.83 -7.13 -14.32
C ILE A 202 -10.22 -8.24 -15.30
N GLY A 203 -10.43 -9.47 -14.81
CA GLY A 203 -10.81 -10.58 -15.66
C GLY A 203 -12.21 -10.42 -16.26
N ALA A 204 -13.19 -9.98 -15.48
CA ALA A 204 -14.53 -9.71 -15.96
C ALA A 204 -14.55 -8.64 -17.08
N VAL A 205 -13.79 -7.55 -16.90
CA VAL A 205 -13.63 -6.51 -17.93
C VAL A 205 -12.95 -7.06 -19.18
N ALA A 206 -11.88 -7.86 -19.00
CA ALA A 206 -11.17 -8.48 -20.12
C ALA A 206 -12.07 -9.39 -20.95
N GLU A 207 -12.80 -10.28 -20.29
CA GLU A 207 -13.71 -11.22 -20.95
C GLU A 207 -14.84 -10.50 -21.67
N ALA A 208 -15.46 -9.50 -21.05
CA ALA A 208 -16.53 -8.72 -21.64
C ALA A 208 -16.07 -7.96 -22.90
N LEU A 209 -14.91 -7.30 -22.85
CA LEU A 209 -14.36 -6.58 -24.00
C LEU A 209 -13.99 -7.53 -25.14
N LEU A 210 -13.40 -8.69 -24.84
CA LEU A 210 -13.07 -9.71 -25.84
C LEU A 210 -14.33 -10.31 -26.49
N LEU A 211 -15.35 -10.59 -25.70
CA LEU A 211 -16.64 -11.08 -26.22
C LEU A 211 -17.24 -10.10 -27.22
N CYS A 212 -17.27 -8.82 -26.87
CA CYS A 212 -17.77 -7.76 -27.75
C CYS A 212 -16.94 -7.64 -29.03
N ALA A 213 -15.61 -7.68 -28.91
CA ALA A 213 -14.70 -7.65 -30.07
C ALA A 213 -14.93 -8.86 -31.01
N LYS A 214 -15.08 -10.04 -30.44
CA LYS A 214 -15.39 -11.27 -31.22
C LYS A 214 -16.75 -11.19 -31.92
N GLY A 215 -17.70 -10.48 -31.33
CA GLY A 215 -19.02 -10.17 -31.92
C GLY A 215 -18.99 -9.00 -32.92
N GLY A 216 -17.83 -8.40 -33.19
CA GLY A 216 -17.67 -7.31 -34.17
C GLY A 216 -17.91 -5.90 -33.60
N ALA A 217 -18.05 -5.75 -32.27
CA ALA A 217 -18.21 -4.44 -31.64
C ALA A 217 -16.85 -3.80 -31.34
N ASP A 218 -16.78 -2.47 -31.45
CA ASP A 218 -15.61 -1.67 -31.08
C ASP A 218 -15.47 -1.61 -29.55
N MET A 219 -14.37 -2.15 -29.03
CA MET A 219 -14.11 -2.21 -27.58
C MET A 219 -14.09 -0.82 -26.91
N ALA A 220 -13.61 0.21 -27.61
CA ALA A 220 -13.56 1.57 -27.07
C ALA A 220 -14.96 2.15 -26.91
N LYS A 221 -15.82 1.93 -27.92
CA LYS A 221 -17.23 2.34 -27.89
C LYS A 221 -18.03 1.56 -26.85
N VAL A 222 -17.77 0.26 -26.72
CA VAL A 222 -18.39 -0.57 -25.66
C VAL A 222 -18.00 -0.03 -24.29
N ARG A 223 -16.69 0.21 -24.02
CA ARG A 223 -16.22 0.76 -22.74
C ARG A 223 -16.88 2.11 -22.43
N GLU A 224 -16.97 3.00 -23.44
CA GLU A 224 -17.65 4.29 -23.29
C GLU A 224 -19.13 4.10 -22.91
N ALA A 225 -19.84 3.26 -23.63
CA ALA A 225 -21.28 3.03 -23.42
C ALA A 225 -21.62 2.45 -22.04
N ILE A 226 -20.84 1.47 -21.56
CA ILE A 226 -21.09 0.84 -20.26
C ILE A 226 -20.50 1.63 -19.10
N GLY A 227 -19.62 2.61 -19.37
CA GLY A 227 -18.97 3.44 -18.35
C GLY A 227 -19.92 4.37 -17.59
N GLY A 228 -21.14 4.62 -18.09
CA GLY A 228 -22.18 5.39 -17.38
C GLY A 228 -23.15 4.54 -16.55
N GLY A 229 -23.00 3.22 -16.55
CA GLY A 229 -23.92 2.28 -15.89
C GLY A 229 -23.30 1.56 -14.69
N PHE A 230 -23.98 0.51 -14.24
CA PHE A 230 -23.55 -0.31 -13.08
C PHE A 230 -22.23 -1.04 -13.28
N ALA A 231 -21.77 -1.22 -14.52
CA ALA A 231 -20.46 -1.81 -14.82
C ALA A 231 -19.30 -0.84 -14.57
N GLN A 232 -19.58 0.45 -14.29
CA GLN A 232 -18.56 1.46 -14.00
C GLN A 232 -17.66 1.03 -12.84
N SER A 233 -16.38 1.09 -13.08
CA SER A 233 -15.37 0.86 -12.04
C SER A 233 -14.06 1.52 -12.44
N ARG A 234 -13.19 1.81 -11.45
CA ARG A 234 -11.83 2.29 -11.72
C ARG A 234 -11.04 1.28 -12.57
N ILE A 235 -11.38 0.00 -12.48
CA ILE A 235 -10.78 -1.07 -13.29
C ILE A 235 -11.21 -0.93 -14.75
N LEU A 236 -12.51 -0.79 -15.03
CA LEU A 236 -13.01 -0.56 -16.40
C LEU A 236 -12.39 0.69 -17.01
N GLU A 237 -12.27 1.75 -16.22
CA GLU A 237 -11.70 3.03 -16.66
C GLU A 237 -10.21 2.90 -17.04
N LEU A 238 -9.37 2.38 -16.13
CA LEU A 238 -7.92 2.35 -16.31
C LEU A 238 -7.43 1.10 -17.05
N HIS A 239 -7.85 -0.07 -16.59
CA HIS A 239 -7.37 -1.33 -17.16
C HIS A 239 -8.09 -1.68 -18.44
N GLY A 240 -9.38 -1.34 -18.57
CA GLY A 240 -10.10 -1.45 -19.84
C GLY A 240 -9.43 -0.63 -20.95
N GLN A 241 -8.97 0.59 -20.65
CA GLN A 241 -8.21 1.39 -21.63
C GLN A 241 -6.89 0.72 -22.00
N ARG A 242 -6.12 0.21 -21.01
CA ARG A 242 -4.85 -0.50 -21.29
C ARG A 242 -5.04 -1.74 -22.18
N MET A 243 -6.14 -2.47 -21.98
CA MET A 243 -6.50 -3.63 -22.80
C MET A 243 -6.78 -3.23 -24.25
N ILE A 244 -7.49 -2.11 -24.45
CA ILE A 244 -7.78 -1.55 -25.78
C ILE A 244 -6.48 -1.09 -26.45
N ASP A 245 -5.63 -0.37 -25.73
CA ASP A 245 -4.35 0.15 -26.23
C ASP A 245 -3.25 -0.93 -26.34
N ARG A 246 -3.52 -2.15 -25.88
CA ARG A 246 -2.52 -3.23 -25.78
C ARG A 246 -1.28 -2.80 -24.95
N ASP A 247 -1.45 -1.88 -23.97
CA ASP A 247 -0.39 -1.42 -23.08
C ASP A 247 -0.34 -2.28 -21.80
N PHE A 248 0.46 -3.32 -21.82
CA PHE A 248 0.70 -4.22 -20.71
C PHE A 248 2.07 -4.01 -20.06
N ALA A 249 2.63 -2.81 -20.16
CA ALA A 249 3.84 -2.44 -19.44
C ALA A 249 3.65 -2.61 -17.92
N PRO A 250 4.61 -3.21 -17.19
CA PRO A 250 4.42 -3.64 -15.80
C PRO A 250 4.26 -2.44 -14.86
N ARG A 251 3.06 -2.31 -14.26
CA ARG A 251 2.72 -1.39 -13.17
C ARG A 251 2.40 -2.15 -11.89
N GLY A 252 1.54 -3.17 -11.97
CA GLY A 252 1.36 -4.25 -11.01
C GLY A 252 1.39 -5.56 -11.77
N SER A 253 2.39 -6.44 -11.55
CA SER A 253 2.57 -7.61 -12.41
C SER A 253 1.52 -8.71 -12.13
N MET A 254 1.30 -9.58 -13.13
CA MET A 254 0.49 -10.78 -12.99
C MET A 254 1.00 -11.67 -11.84
N THR A 255 2.32 -11.78 -11.66
CA THR A 255 2.92 -12.52 -10.54
C THR A 255 2.50 -11.96 -9.18
N VAL A 256 2.47 -10.63 -9.02
CA VAL A 256 2.03 -9.99 -7.78
C VAL A 256 0.54 -10.21 -7.55
N GLN A 257 -0.30 -10.07 -8.58
CA GLN A 257 -1.74 -10.31 -8.47
C GLN A 257 -2.04 -11.77 -8.08
N ARG A 258 -1.36 -12.74 -8.71
CA ARG A 258 -1.48 -14.16 -8.34
C ARG A 258 -1.05 -14.41 -6.90
N LYS A 259 0.08 -13.83 -6.44
CA LYS A 259 0.51 -13.93 -5.05
C LYS A 259 -0.57 -13.45 -4.08
N ASP A 260 -1.19 -12.31 -4.37
CA ASP A 260 -2.24 -11.74 -3.52
C ASP A 260 -3.49 -12.63 -3.50
N MET A 261 -3.89 -13.22 -4.64
CA MET A 261 -4.99 -14.18 -4.69
C MET A 261 -4.68 -15.47 -3.90
N ARG A 262 -3.46 -15.98 -3.98
CA ARG A 262 -3.02 -17.14 -3.18
C ARG A 262 -3.04 -16.84 -1.68
N ASN A 263 -2.62 -15.64 -1.28
CA ASN A 263 -2.72 -15.21 0.12
C ASN A 263 -4.19 -15.15 0.55
N ALA A 264 -5.10 -14.66 -0.31
CA ALA A 264 -6.52 -14.61 -0.02
C ALA A 264 -7.12 -16.03 0.14
N LEU A 265 -6.78 -16.97 -0.76
CA LEU A 265 -7.22 -18.37 -0.69
C LEU A 265 -6.69 -19.08 0.55
N ALA A 266 -5.40 -18.89 0.90
CA ALA A 266 -4.84 -19.46 2.11
C ALA A 266 -5.54 -18.93 3.37
N THR A 267 -5.81 -17.61 3.43
CA THR A 267 -6.55 -17.01 4.54
C THR A 267 -7.99 -17.48 4.58
N ALA A 268 -8.66 -17.63 3.43
CA ALA A 268 -10.01 -18.20 3.35
C ALA A 268 -10.04 -19.62 3.91
N GLN A 269 -9.09 -20.46 3.58
CA GLN A 269 -8.95 -21.81 4.12
C GLN A 269 -8.74 -21.82 5.64
N GLU A 270 -7.89 -20.94 6.18
CA GLU A 270 -7.68 -20.78 7.62
C GLU A 270 -8.98 -20.38 8.36
N LEU A 271 -9.84 -19.61 7.70
CA LEU A 271 -11.13 -19.14 8.23
C LEU A 271 -12.29 -20.07 7.95
N GLY A 272 -12.10 -21.20 7.25
CA GLY A 272 -13.17 -22.08 6.83
C GLY A 272 -14.13 -21.44 5.81
N PHE A 273 -13.65 -20.47 5.01
CA PHE A 273 -14.43 -19.75 4.01
C PHE A 273 -14.14 -20.27 2.59
N GLU A 274 -15.17 -20.60 1.83
CA GLU A 274 -15.04 -20.98 0.43
C GLU A 274 -15.00 -19.75 -0.48
N ALA A 275 -14.00 -19.68 -1.36
CA ALA A 275 -13.79 -18.56 -2.30
C ALA A 275 -13.68 -19.06 -3.76
N PRO A 276 -14.76 -19.63 -4.35
CA PRO A 276 -14.70 -20.28 -5.66
C PRO A 276 -14.35 -19.31 -6.79
N ILE A 277 -14.83 -18.07 -6.73
CA ILE A 277 -14.53 -17.06 -7.75
C ILE A 277 -13.04 -16.70 -7.72
N THR A 278 -12.46 -16.49 -6.52
CA THR A 278 -11.04 -16.21 -6.37
C THR A 278 -10.18 -17.37 -6.85
N SER A 279 -10.61 -18.62 -6.58
CA SER A 279 -9.91 -19.82 -7.05
C SER A 279 -9.86 -19.90 -8.58
N LEU A 280 -10.99 -19.64 -9.27
CA LEU A 280 -11.02 -19.58 -10.73
C LEU A 280 -10.04 -18.53 -11.28
N PHE A 281 -10.06 -17.34 -10.72
CA PHE A 281 -9.17 -16.27 -11.22
C PHE A 281 -7.69 -16.50 -10.87
N GLU A 282 -7.39 -17.11 -9.72
CA GLU A 282 -6.01 -17.52 -9.40
C GLU A 282 -5.50 -18.50 -10.46
N GLN A 283 -6.30 -19.48 -10.86
CA GLN A 283 -5.96 -20.41 -11.92
C GLN A 283 -5.70 -19.70 -13.26
N LEU A 284 -6.57 -18.78 -13.66
CA LEU A 284 -6.40 -18.02 -14.91
C LEU A 284 -5.12 -17.18 -14.92
N TYR A 285 -4.76 -16.55 -13.79
CA TYR A 285 -3.49 -15.85 -13.65
C TYR A 285 -2.30 -16.80 -13.69
N SER A 286 -2.41 -17.98 -13.08
CA SER A 286 -1.35 -18.99 -13.11
C SER A 286 -1.07 -19.49 -14.52
N GLU A 287 -2.12 -19.81 -15.29
CA GLU A 287 -1.99 -20.22 -16.69
C GLU A 287 -1.39 -19.10 -17.57
N GLY A 288 -1.81 -17.84 -17.38
CA GLY A 288 -1.18 -16.72 -18.09
C GLY A 288 0.31 -16.59 -17.79
N ILE A 289 0.73 -16.83 -16.54
CA ILE A 289 2.14 -16.83 -16.15
C ILE A 289 2.91 -17.98 -16.83
N GLU A 290 2.34 -19.17 -16.88
CA GLU A 290 2.91 -20.33 -17.58
C GLU A 290 3.10 -20.06 -19.08
N HIS A 291 2.22 -19.23 -19.67
CA HIS A 291 2.33 -18.77 -21.05
C HIS A 291 3.22 -17.53 -21.25
N GLY A 292 4.09 -17.20 -20.27
CA GLY A 292 5.12 -16.16 -20.41
C GLY A 292 4.65 -14.74 -20.09
N LEU A 293 3.48 -14.56 -19.42
CA LEU A 293 2.94 -13.24 -19.07
C LEU A 293 3.32 -12.76 -17.66
N ALA A 294 4.28 -13.44 -16.98
CA ALA A 294 4.64 -13.18 -15.59
C ALA A 294 4.92 -11.70 -15.26
N ASP A 295 5.69 -11.03 -16.13
CA ASP A 295 6.13 -9.64 -15.95
C ASP A 295 5.17 -8.62 -16.57
N LYS A 296 4.10 -9.04 -17.22
CA LYS A 296 3.08 -8.13 -17.75
C LYS A 296 2.29 -7.50 -16.59
N ASP A 297 1.73 -6.31 -16.85
CA ASP A 297 0.72 -5.73 -15.95
C ASP A 297 -0.41 -6.73 -15.70
N HIS A 298 -1.05 -6.69 -14.53
CA HIS A 298 -2.11 -7.65 -14.20
C HIS A 298 -3.31 -7.58 -15.16
N SER A 299 -3.49 -6.48 -15.91
CA SER A 299 -4.43 -6.41 -17.04
C SER A 299 -4.02 -7.32 -18.22
N GLY A 300 -2.79 -7.84 -18.21
CA GLY A 300 -2.31 -8.86 -19.16
C GLY A 300 -3.09 -10.18 -19.12
N LEU A 301 -3.95 -10.40 -18.11
CA LEU A 301 -4.93 -11.48 -18.12
C LEU A 301 -5.81 -11.44 -19.39
N PHE A 302 -6.02 -10.27 -19.96
CA PHE A 302 -6.66 -10.09 -21.28
C PHE A 302 -5.97 -10.90 -22.38
N LEU A 303 -4.64 -10.99 -22.38
CA LEU A 303 -3.90 -11.74 -23.41
C LEU A 303 -4.13 -13.25 -23.26
N GLU A 304 -4.17 -13.76 -22.02
CA GLU A 304 -4.48 -15.15 -21.77
C GLU A 304 -5.91 -15.51 -22.20
N LEU A 305 -6.89 -14.67 -21.89
CA LEU A 305 -8.27 -14.86 -22.30
C LEU A 305 -8.44 -14.73 -23.83
N ALA A 306 -7.69 -13.82 -24.47
CA ALA A 306 -7.66 -13.72 -25.93
C ALA A 306 -7.08 -14.99 -26.58
N ARG A 307 -5.97 -15.52 -26.04
CA ARG A 307 -5.36 -16.79 -26.48
C ARG A 307 -6.37 -17.95 -26.42
N ARG A 308 -7.08 -18.10 -25.32
CA ARG A 308 -8.11 -19.14 -25.12
C ARG A 308 -9.24 -19.06 -26.15
N ASN A 309 -9.53 -17.87 -26.66
CA ASN A 309 -10.58 -17.61 -27.63
C ASN A 309 -10.10 -17.52 -29.08
N GLY A 310 -8.82 -17.83 -29.35
CA GLY A 310 -8.24 -17.73 -30.69
C GLY A 310 -8.22 -16.29 -31.24
N MET A 311 -8.01 -15.31 -30.35
CA MET A 311 -8.01 -13.86 -30.67
C MET A 311 -6.63 -13.22 -30.42
N ALA A 312 -5.58 -14.02 -30.27
CA ALA A 312 -4.21 -13.54 -29.99
C ALA A 312 -3.52 -12.99 -31.26
#